data_aee8b3cd1449e4f4ee88cea33fc669a8
#
_entry.id   aee8b3cd1449e4f4ee88cea33fc669a8
#
_cell.length_a   1.000
_cell.length_b   1.000
_cell.length_c   1.000
_cell.angle_alpha   90.00
_cell.angle_beta   90.00
_cell.angle_gamma   90.00
#
_symmetry.space_group_name_H-M   'P 1'
#
loop_
_entity.id
_entity.type
_entity.pdbx_description
1 polymer ?
#
loop_
_entity_poly.entity_id
_entity_poly.type
_entity_poly.pdbx_seq_one_letter_code
_entity_poly.pdbx_strand_id
1 'polypeptide(L)'
;MKKGKYLVGEQIGSGRFSTVFKGKDLETGEIVAIKKINKRCDLNEYIKVETRMMKIISEKIKYSCKFKDYFETNSSWYIISNCYDDNLNNYLKKKEHLPPNLINKIFKQLNETFKELLNNKIVHRDIKPDNILIKYDDNYDNDEKINFDSILSDYGESKILNNKNDLIKTYLGTPEFMAPEIFELNGYKNTCDLYSIGVTIYLLYFGIHSFENQNIQENIPEIVEDKDLDDLLKKLLKSNPDERISWQDYFEHPFFKKYQN
;
A
#
# COMPACT_ATOMS: atom_id res chain seq x y z
N MET A 1 -17.52 14.39 17.30
CA MET A 1 -18.79 13.62 17.40
C MET A 1 -18.52 12.26 18.01
N LYS A 2 -19.28 11.81 19.02
CA LYS A 2 -19.06 10.49 19.67
C LYS A 2 -19.73 9.37 18.86
N LYS A 3 -19.01 8.24 18.68
CA LYS A 3 -19.50 7.01 18.04
C LYS A 3 -19.03 5.80 18.86
N GLY A 4 -19.94 5.19 19.61
CA GLY A 4 -19.55 4.18 20.60
C GLY A 4 -18.59 4.78 21.63
N LYS A 5 -17.45 4.13 21.86
CA LYS A 5 -16.35 4.61 22.72
C LYS A 5 -15.39 5.57 22.03
N TYR A 6 -15.59 5.89 20.75
CA TYR A 6 -14.68 6.71 19.96
C TYR A 6 -15.20 8.14 19.80
N LEU A 7 -14.31 9.11 20.02
CA LEU A 7 -14.52 10.51 19.68
C LEU A 7 -13.98 10.75 18.27
N VAL A 8 -14.87 11.07 17.33
CA VAL A 8 -14.50 11.39 15.93
C VAL A 8 -14.07 12.86 15.87
N GLY A 9 -12.85 13.10 15.41
CA GLY A 9 -12.24 14.42 15.25
C GLY A 9 -12.23 14.90 13.80
N GLU A 10 -11.08 15.45 13.35
CA GLU A 10 -10.87 16.02 12.03
C GLU A 10 -10.77 14.93 10.94
N GLN A 11 -11.15 15.29 9.71
CA GLN A 11 -10.95 14.43 8.55
C GLN A 11 -9.48 14.48 8.13
N ILE A 12 -8.87 13.29 7.97
CA ILE A 12 -7.47 13.14 7.56
C ILE A 12 -7.32 12.45 6.18
N GLY A 13 -8.41 11.94 5.62
CA GLY A 13 -8.40 11.31 4.31
C GLY A 13 -9.79 11.06 3.74
N SER A 14 -9.87 10.84 2.43
CA SER A 14 -11.09 10.44 1.74
C SER A 14 -10.76 9.48 0.61
N GLY A 15 -11.55 8.44 0.46
CA GLY A 15 -11.52 7.50 -0.65
C GLY A 15 -12.85 7.47 -1.39
N ARG A 16 -12.95 6.64 -2.42
CA ARG A 16 -14.14 6.52 -3.29
C ARG A 16 -15.42 6.22 -2.51
N PHE A 17 -15.36 5.42 -1.45
CA PHE A 17 -16.51 4.97 -0.65
C PHE A 17 -16.37 5.28 0.83
N SER A 18 -15.27 5.89 1.26
CA SER A 18 -14.94 6.06 2.65
C SER A 18 -14.39 7.45 2.96
N THR A 19 -14.50 7.82 4.23
CA THR A 19 -13.84 9.00 4.80
C THR A 19 -13.07 8.56 6.04
N VAL A 20 -11.82 8.98 6.17
CA VAL A 20 -10.97 8.66 7.32
C VAL A 20 -10.86 9.88 8.23
N PHE A 21 -11.09 9.67 9.51
CA PHE A 21 -11.01 10.70 10.54
C PHE A 21 -9.92 10.33 11.56
N LYS A 22 -9.22 11.32 12.06
CA LYS A 22 -8.46 11.21 13.30
C LYS A 22 -9.44 11.21 14.46
N GLY A 23 -9.27 10.29 15.41
CA GLY A 23 -10.16 10.17 16.54
C GLY A 23 -9.41 9.80 17.81
N LYS A 24 -10.17 9.64 18.90
CA LYS A 24 -9.63 9.22 20.19
C LYS A 24 -10.50 8.10 20.77
N ASP A 25 -9.87 7.03 21.20
CA ASP A 25 -10.51 6.02 22.06
C ASP A 25 -10.66 6.62 23.47
N LEU A 26 -11.89 6.74 23.95
CA LEU A 26 -12.20 7.36 25.23
C LEU A 26 -11.91 6.46 26.44
N GLU A 27 -11.72 5.14 26.21
CA GLU A 27 -11.37 4.18 27.26
C GLU A 27 -9.86 4.12 27.48
N THR A 28 -9.08 4.13 26.39
CA THR A 28 -7.61 4.03 26.48
C THR A 28 -6.89 5.38 26.38
N GLY A 29 -7.57 6.39 25.85
CA GLY A 29 -6.97 7.71 25.58
C GLY A 29 -6.14 7.76 24.29
N GLU A 30 -5.98 6.63 23.57
CA GLU A 30 -5.17 6.54 22.37
C GLU A 30 -5.77 7.29 21.19
N ILE A 31 -4.89 7.83 20.33
CA ILE A 31 -5.27 8.39 19.03
C ILE A 31 -5.43 7.26 18.04
N VAL A 32 -6.52 7.28 17.29
CA VAL A 32 -6.90 6.23 16.32
C VAL A 32 -7.30 6.85 14.98
N ALA A 33 -7.17 6.06 13.91
CA ALA A 33 -7.79 6.35 12.63
C ALA A 33 -9.16 5.66 12.56
N ILE A 34 -10.17 6.40 12.11
CA ILE A 34 -11.56 5.96 12.02
C ILE A 34 -11.99 6.03 10.55
N LYS A 35 -11.97 4.89 9.85
CA LYS A 35 -12.46 4.78 8.47
C LYS A 35 -13.97 4.56 8.51
N LYS A 36 -14.72 5.58 8.10
CA LYS A 36 -16.17 5.55 7.95
C LYS A 36 -16.53 5.21 6.51
N ILE A 37 -17.36 4.19 6.31
CA ILE A 37 -17.85 3.74 5.02
C ILE A 37 -19.38 3.80 5.04
N ASN A 38 -19.99 4.55 4.10
CA ASN A 38 -21.43 4.67 4.04
C ASN A 38 -22.05 3.35 3.57
N LYS A 39 -23.14 2.91 4.24
CA LYS A 39 -23.85 1.69 3.88
C LYS A 39 -24.48 1.82 2.51
N ARG A 40 -24.07 0.94 1.58
CA ARG A 40 -24.63 0.70 0.27
C ARG A 40 -24.79 -0.80 0.12
N CYS A 41 -25.81 -1.26 -0.57
CA CYS A 41 -26.12 -2.68 -0.70
C CYS A 41 -25.01 -3.51 -1.33
N ASP A 42 -24.18 -2.88 -2.16
CA ASP A 42 -23.09 -3.49 -2.93
C ASP A 42 -21.76 -3.60 -2.18
N LEU A 43 -21.62 -2.97 -0.99
CA LEU A 43 -20.37 -2.90 -0.24
C LEU A 43 -20.25 -3.89 0.94
N ASN A 44 -21.27 -4.70 1.21
CA ASN A 44 -21.26 -5.63 2.35
C ASN A 44 -20.09 -6.63 2.28
N GLU A 45 -19.83 -7.20 1.10
CA GLU A 45 -18.74 -8.18 0.93
C GLU A 45 -17.37 -7.49 0.99
N TYR A 46 -17.25 -6.27 0.44
CA TYR A 46 -16.04 -5.45 0.53
C TYR A 46 -15.61 -5.26 1.99
N ILE A 47 -16.53 -4.83 2.87
CA ILE A 47 -16.26 -4.59 4.28
C ILE A 47 -15.86 -5.86 5.02
N LYS A 48 -16.52 -6.98 4.75
CA LYS A 48 -16.17 -8.27 5.34
C LYS A 48 -14.75 -8.69 4.95
N VAL A 49 -14.39 -8.51 3.68
CA VAL A 49 -13.06 -8.82 3.17
C VAL A 49 -12.03 -7.91 3.85
N GLU A 50 -12.21 -6.59 3.83
CA GLU A 50 -11.28 -5.64 4.43
C GLU A 50 -11.06 -5.92 5.93
N THR A 51 -12.16 -6.08 6.69
CA THR A 51 -12.09 -6.36 8.14
C THR A 51 -11.39 -7.67 8.42
N ARG A 52 -11.69 -8.73 7.64
CA ARG A 52 -11.04 -10.03 7.77
C ARG A 52 -9.55 -9.95 7.48
N MET A 53 -9.16 -9.24 6.40
CA MET A 53 -7.77 -9.03 6.02
C MET A 53 -7.01 -8.31 7.12
N MET A 54 -7.53 -7.17 7.57
CA MET A 54 -6.89 -6.39 8.62
C MET A 54 -6.69 -7.20 9.91
N LYS A 55 -7.64 -8.05 10.31
CA LYS A 55 -7.49 -8.95 11.47
C LYS A 55 -6.35 -9.95 11.28
N ILE A 56 -6.33 -10.65 10.13
CA ILE A 56 -5.31 -11.68 9.84
C ILE A 56 -3.91 -11.06 9.82
N ILE A 57 -3.78 -9.89 9.18
CA ILE A 57 -2.50 -9.25 8.90
C ILE A 57 -1.98 -8.51 10.13
N SER A 58 -2.85 -7.79 10.86
CA SER A 58 -2.45 -6.94 11.98
C SER A 58 -1.83 -7.69 13.15
N GLU A 59 -2.20 -8.95 13.36
CA GLU A 59 -1.68 -9.77 14.47
C GLU A 59 -0.26 -10.26 14.21
N LYS A 60 0.11 -10.47 12.94
CA LYS A 60 1.32 -11.20 12.55
C LYS A 60 2.44 -10.32 12.00
N ILE A 61 2.12 -9.12 11.47
CA ILE A 61 3.06 -8.35 10.65
C ILE A 61 3.35 -7.00 11.28
N LYS A 62 4.65 -6.68 11.41
CA LYS A 62 5.10 -5.39 11.96
C LYS A 62 4.67 -4.21 11.07
N TYR A 63 4.94 -4.29 9.78
CA TYR A 63 4.78 -3.19 8.81
C TYR A 63 3.43 -3.22 8.09
N SER A 64 2.36 -3.57 8.81
CA SER A 64 0.99 -3.54 8.34
C SER A 64 0.11 -2.71 9.27
N CYS A 65 -0.89 -2.05 8.69
CA CYS A 65 -1.85 -1.23 9.44
C CYS A 65 -2.54 -2.06 10.52
N LYS A 66 -2.42 -1.61 11.78
CA LYS A 66 -2.93 -2.36 12.95
C LYS A 66 -4.42 -2.14 13.13
N PHE A 67 -5.18 -3.20 12.98
CA PHE A 67 -6.61 -3.25 13.28
C PHE A 67 -6.84 -3.15 14.79
N LYS A 68 -7.82 -2.35 15.21
CA LYS A 68 -8.23 -2.23 16.63
C LYS A 68 -9.66 -2.70 16.85
N ASP A 69 -10.58 -2.21 16.04
CA ASP A 69 -12.02 -2.46 16.28
C ASP A 69 -12.83 -2.30 14.99
N TYR A 70 -14.04 -2.82 15.01
CA TYR A 70 -15.03 -2.66 13.96
C TYR A 70 -16.42 -2.58 14.58
N PHE A 71 -17.20 -1.61 14.13
CA PHE A 71 -18.62 -1.53 14.50
C PHE A 71 -19.45 -0.92 13.37
N GLU A 72 -20.76 -1.07 13.47
CA GLU A 72 -21.69 -0.53 12.49
C GLU A 72 -22.81 0.31 13.15
N THR A 73 -23.37 1.20 12.35
CA THR A 73 -24.59 1.93 12.65
C THR A 73 -25.62 1.65 11.56
N ASN A 74 -26.81 2.21 11.66
CA ASN A 74 -27.83 2.06 10.61
C ASN A 74 -27.36 2.55 9.24
N SER A 75 -26.48 3.56 9.19
CA SER A 75 -26.05 4.23 7.95
C SER A 75 -24.61 4.00 7.53
N SER A 76 -23.75 3.46 8.39
CA SER A 76 -22.32 3.37 8.12
C SER A 76 -21.65 2.22 8.86
N TRP A 77 -20.55 1.74 8.29
CA TRP A 77 -19.55 0.91 8.95
C TRP A 77 -18.37 1.76 9.39
N TYR A 78 -17.73 1.35 10.46
CA TYR A 78 -16.56 1.99 11.03
C TYR A 78 -15.47 0.96 11.28
N ILE A 79 -14.31 1.17 10.67
CA ILE A 79 -13.10 0.38 10.90
C ILE A 79 -12.13 1.26 11.68
N ILE A 80 -11.63 0.76 12.80
CA ILE A 80 -10.73 1.47 13.70
C ILE A 80 -9.35 0.84 13.60
N SER A 81 -8.34 1.66 13.39
CA SER A 81 -6.95 1.24 13.32
C SER A 81 -6.03 2.19 14.07
N ASN A 82 -4.75 1.84 14.17
CA ASN A 82 -3.74 2.79 14.60
C ASN A 82 -3.76 4.03 13.69
N CYS A 83 -3.53 5.20 14.29
CA CYS A 83 -3.29 6.42 13.54
C CYS A 83 -1.80 6.54 13.24
N TYR A 84 -1.47 6.84 11.98
CA TYR A 84 -0.12 7.06 11.51
C TYR A 84 0.10 8.53 11.20
N ASP A 85 1.35 8.96 11.11
CA ASP A 85 1.71 10.37 11.11
C ASP A 85 1.54 11.03 9.74
N ASP A 86 1.78 10.26 8.64
CA ASP A 86 1.65 10.73 7.26
C ASP A 86 1.45 9.53 6.31
N ASN A 87 1.42 9.78 5.01
CA ASN A 87 1.55 8.77 3.97
C ASN A 87 2.67 9.12 3.00
N LEU A 88 3.11 8.13 2.23
CA LEU A 88 4.26 8.27 1.35
C LEU A 88 4.00 9.26 0.19
N ASN A 89 2.74 9.44 -0.25
CA ASN A 89 2.39 10.42 -1.27
C ASN A 89 2.58 11.86 -0.77
N ASN A 90 2.09 12.16 0.44
CA ASN A 90 2.30 13.47 1.06
C ASN A 90 3.78 13.73 1.34
N TYR A 91 4.52 12.69 1.76
CA TYR A 91 5.95 12.78 1.96
C TYR A 91 6.70 13.10 0.66
N LEU A 92 6.36 12.39 -0.44
CA LEU A 92 6.93 12.63 -1.76
C LEU A 92 6.65 14.04 -2.28
N LYS A 93 5.43 14.58 -2.07
CA LYS A 93 5.09 15.98 -2.43
C LYS A 93 5.99 17.01 -1.75
N LYS A 94 6.50 16.72 -0.56
CA LYS A 94 7.43 17.61 0.18
C LYS A 94 8.88 17.44 -0.27
N LYS A 95 9.26 16.26 -0.77
CA LYS A 95 10.65 15.89 -1.12
C LYS A 95 10.92 15.86 -2.62
N GLU A 96 9.88 15.95 -3.46
CA GLU A 96 9.87 15.88 -4.92
C GLU A 96 10.28 14.50 -5.46
N HIS A 97 11.37 13.92 -4.97
CA HIS A 97 11.86 12.57 -5.29
C HIS A 97 12.60 11.96 -4.10
N LEU A 98 12.81 10.63 -4.11
CA LEU A 98 13.50 9.92 -3.05
C LEU A 98 14.77 9.23 -3.58
N PRO A 99 15.86 9.25 -2.80
CA PRO A 99 17.10 8.57 -3.18
C PRO A 99 16.96 7.04 -3.07
N PRO A 100 17.77 6.27 -3.85
CA PRO A 100 17.70 4.80 -3.89
C PRO A 100 17.79 4.10 -2.54
N ASN A 101 18.64 4.58 -1.63
CA ASN A 101 18.79 4.01 -0.29
C ASN A 101 17.53 4.13 0.57
N LEU A 102 16.78 5.23 0.46
CA LEU A 102 15.51 5.41 1.17
C LEU A 102 14.42 4.53 0.55
N ILE A 103 14.35 4.43 -0.78
CA ILE A 103 13.44 3.52 -1.49
C ILE A 103 13.72 2.07 -1.07
N ASN A 104 14.99 1.68 -1.00
CA ASN A 104 15.40 0.36 -0.52
C ASN A 104 14.89 0.10 0.91
N LYS A 105 15.09 1.04 1.84
CA LYS A 105 14.63 0.93 3.22
C LYS A 105 13.12 0.71 3.30
N ILE A 106 12.34 1.53 2.58
CA ILE A 106 10.88 1.45 2.52
C ILE A 106 10.44 0.06 2.06
N PHE A 107 10.96 -0.40 0.92
CA PHE A 107 10.53 -1.69 0.36
C PHE A 107 11.07 -2.90 1.10
N LYS A 108 12.22 -2.82 1.78
CA LYS A 108 12.67 -3.86 2.72
C LYS A 108 11.66 -4.09 3.85
N GLN A 109 11.14 -3.03 4.43
CA GLN A 109 10.10 -3.12 5.46
C GLN A 109 8.81 -3.71 4.89
N LEU A 110 8.34 -3.20 3.75
CA LEU A 110 7.13 -3.69 3.08
C LEU A 110 7.25 -5.13 2.59
N ASN A 111 8.46 -5.61 2.27
CA ASN A 111 8.69 -6.99 1.85
C ASN A 111 8.31 -8.01 2.93
N GLU A 112 8.40 -7.67 4.22
CA GLU A 112 7.87 -8.52 5.29
C GLU A 112 6.35 -8.69 5.14
N THR A 113 5.64 -7.59 4.86
CA THR A 113 4.19 -7.61 4.62
C THR A 113 3.85 -8.37 3.33
N PHE A 114 4.56 -8.13 2.23
CA PHE A 114 4.30 -8.81 0.95
C PHE A 114 4.51 -10.33 1.05
N LYS A 115 5.53 -10.80 1.78
CA LYS A 115 5.73 -12.23 2.04
C LYS A 115 4.54 -12.86 2.76
N GLU A 116 4.02 -12.18 3.77
CA GLU A 116 2.86 -12.67 4.51
C GLU A 116 1.55 -12.62 3.68
N LEU A 117 1.36 -11.59 2.84
CA LEU A 117 0.25 -11.57 1.90
C LEU A 117 0.29 -12.80 0.99
N LEU A 118 1.45 -13.11 0.42
CA LEU A 118 1.64 -14.29 -0.43
C LEU A 118 1.40 -15.61 0.31
N ASN A 119 1.91 -15.74 1.56
CA ASN A 119 1.72 -16.92 2.39
C ASN A 119 0.22 -17.17 2.67
N ASN A 120 -0.54 -16.10 2.84
CA ASN A 120 -1.99 -16.15 3.07
C ASN A 120 -2.80 -16.10 1.76
N LYS A 121 -2.15 -16.18 0.58
CA LYS A 121 -2.77 -16.13 -0.76
C LYS A 121 -3.59 -14.85 -0.98
N ILE A 122 -3.13 -13.73 -0.44
CA ILE A 122 -3.76 -12.42 -0.55
C ILE A 122 -3.08 -11.63 -1.66
N VAL A 123 -3.88 -11.02 -2.52
CA VAL A 123 -3.46 -10.04 -3.53
C VAL A 123 -4.01 -8.69 -3.11
N HIS A 124 -3.14 -7.67 -3.01
CA HIS A 124 -3.51 -6.35 -2.47
C HIS A 124 -4.32 -5.52 -3.47
N ARG A 125 -3.85 -5.42 -4.72
CA ARG A 125 -4.48 -4.77 -5.88
C ARG A 125 -4.55 -3.23 -5.86
N ASP A 126 -4.11 -2.58 -4.78
CA ASP A 126 -4.07 -1.11 -4.71
C ASP A 126 -2.79 -0.63 -4.00
N ILE A 127 -1.61 -1.16 -4.43
CA ILE A 127 -0.31 -0.72 -3.92
C ILE A 127 0.05 0.59 -4.60
N LYS A 128 0.14 1.68 -3.80
CA LYS A 128 0.47 3.04 -4.22
C LYS A 128 0.97 3.87 -3.04
N PRO A 129 1.61 5.03 -3.26
CA PRO A 129 2.13 5.85 -2.16
C PRO A 129 1.08 6.31 -1.15
N ASP A 130 -0.18 6.52 -1.57
CA ASP A 130 -1.28 6.91 -0.66
C ASP A 130 -1.59 5.83 0.38
N ASN A 131 -1.41 4.56 0.01
CA ASN A 131 -1.68 3.38 0.84
C ASN A 131 -0.46 2.89 1.63
N ILE A 132 0.68 3.59 1.53
CA ILE A 132 1.88 3.36 2.35
C ILE A 132 1.93 4.47 3.39
N LEU A 133 1.57 4.13 4.62
CA LEU A 133 1.56 5.06 5.75
C LEU A 133 2.94 5.16 6.38
N ILE A 134 3.21 6.28 7.03
CA ILE A 134 4.48 6.60 7.69
C ILE A 134 4.25 6.71 9.20
N LYS A 135 5.10 6.02 9.97
CA LYS A 135 5.23 6.21 11.41
C LYS A 135 6.63 6.71 11.71
N TYR A 136 6.75 7.98 12.11
CA TYR A 136 8.04 8.53 12.52
C TYR A 136 8.52 7.90 13.81
N ASP A 137 9.83 7.79 13.97
CA ASP A 137 10.46 7.40 15.22
C ASP A 137 10.23 8.50 16.27
N ASP A 138 10.01 8.12 17.55
CA ASP A 138 9.77 9.09 18.64
C ASP A 138 10.95 10.06 18.86
N ASN A 139 12.15 9.71 18.37
CA ASN A 139 13.35 10.55 18.36
C ASN A 139 13.52 11.37 17.07
N TYR A 140 12.44 11.60 16.32
CA TYR A 140 12.47 12.36 15.09
C TYR A 140 12.86 13.82 15.36
N ASP A 141 14.14 14.11 15.11
CA ASP A 141 14.65 15.49 15.07
C ASP A 141 14.57 16.00 13.63
N ASN A 142 14.06 17.21 13.42
CA ASN A 142 13.67 17.77 12.12
C ASN A 142 14.79 17.89 11.06
N ASP A 143 16.03 17.55 11.40
CA ASP A 143 17.20 17.70 10.54
C ASP A 143 17.87 16.39 10.14
N GLU A 144 17.72 16.01 8.88
CA GLU A 144 18.58 15.20 8.01
C GLU A 144 18.56 13.65 8.12
N LYS A 145 18.18 13.01 9.21
CA LYS A 145 18.07 11.54 9.24
C LYS A 145 16.61 11.10 9.32
N ILE A 146 16.02 10.88 8.16
CA ILE A 146 14.63 10.44 8.04
C ILE A 146 14.53 8.98 8.49
N ASN A 147 14.20 8.78 9.76
CA ASN A 147 13.94 7.46 10.31
C ASN A 147 12.43 7.30 10.53
N PHE A 148 11.79 6.47 9.72
CA PHE A 148 10.39 6.12 9.84
C PHE A 148 10.14 4.67 9.44
N ASP A 149 9.06 4.11 9.97
CA ASP A 149 8.51 2.84 9.52
C ASP A 149 7.46 3.09 8.41
N SER A 150 7.51 2.23 7.37
CA SER A 150 6.59 2.23 6.24
C SER A 150 5.56 1.13 6.41
N ILE A 151 4.27 1.49 6.42
CA ILE A 151 3.18 0.61 6.82
C ILE A 151 2.21 0.47 5.66
N LEU A 152 1.99 -0.77 5.17
CA LEU A 152 0.98 -1.03 4.15
C LEU A 152 -0.42 -0.97 4.75
N SER A 153 -1.35 -0.32 4.05
CA SER A 153 -2.73 -0.08 4.49
C SER A 153 -3.73 -0.25 3.36
N ASP A 154 -5.00 -0.14 3.67
CA ASP A 154 -6.15 -0.16 2.77
C ASP A 154 -6.28 -1.48 1.97
N TYR A 155 -6.78 -2.51 2.67
CA TYR A 155 -7.02 -3.83 2.11
C TYR A 155 -8.42 -3.99 1.48
N GLY A 156 -9.14 -2.89 1.27
CA GLY A 156 -10.50 -2.92 0.76
C GLY A 156 -10.64 -3.52 -0.63
N GLU A 157 -9.66 -3.31 -1.49
CA GLU A 157 -9.62 -3.88 -2.82
C GLU A 157 -8.99 -5.29 -2.87
N SER A 158 -8.49 -5.82 -1.74
CA SER A 158 -7.74 -7.07 -1.70
C SER A 158 -8.59 -8.31 -2.01
N LYS A 159 -7.94 -9.37 -2.47
CA LYS A 159 -8.56 -10.66 -2.80
C LYS A 159 -7.84 -11.81 -2.13
N ILE A 160 -8.59 -12.70 -1.44
CA ILE A 160 -8.06 -14.01 -1.03
C ILE A 160 -8.28 -14.98 -2.19
N LEU A 161 -7.22 -15.68 -2.58
CA LEU A 161 -7.27 -16.75 -3.57
C LEU A 161 -7.44 -18.11 -2.87
N ASN A 162 -8.14 -19.04 -3.50
CA ASN A 162 -8.17 -20.41 -3.01
C ASN A 162 -6.81 -21.10 -3.28
N ASN A 163 -6.26 -20.86 -4.47
CA ASN A 163 -4.94 -21.31 -4.89
C ASN A 163 -4.08 -20.14 -5.37
N LYS A 164 -2.75 -20.24 -5.22
CA LYS A 164 -1.81 -19.16 -5.64
C LYS A 164 -1.90 -18.80 -7.13
N ASN A 165 -2.37 -19.73 -7.96
CA ASN A 165 -2.47 -19.56 -9.42
C ASN A 165 -3.90 -19.22 -9.89
N ASP A 166 -4.84 -19.00 -8.98
CA ASP A 166 -6.20 -18.62 -9.35
C ASP A 166 -6.20 -17.30 -10.11
N LEU A 167 -7.04 -17.23 -11.15
CA LEU A 167 -7.23 -16.01 -11.91
C LEU A 167 -8.26 -15.09 -11.24
N ILE A 168 -7.92 -13.82 -11.17
CA ILE A 168 -8.80 -12.76 -10.69
C ILE A 168 -9.48 -12.14 -11.90
N LYS A 169 -10.81 -11.99 -11.83
CA LYS A 169 -11.65 -11.46 -12.94
C LYS A 169 -12.33 -10.12 -12.59
N THR A 170 -11.99 -9.54 -11.45
CA THR A 170 -12.59 -8.26 -11.00
C THR A 170 -11.66 -7.11 -11.32
N TYR A 171 -12.20 -6.06 -11.88
CA TYR A 171 -11.52 -4.82 -12.24
C TYR A 171 -11.57 -3.84 -11.06
N LEU A 172 -10.53 -3.82 -10.24
CA LEU A 172 -10.44 -3.01 -9.02
C LEU A 172 -9.01 -2.50 -8.81
N GLY A 173 -8.88 -1.32 -8.21
CA GLY A 173 -7.64 -0.63 -7.91
C GLY A 173 -7.62 0.80 -8.47
N THR A 174 -6.47 1.45 -8.41
CA THR A 174 -6.21 2.78 -8.94
C THR A 174 -5.61 2.66 -10.35
N PRO A 175 -6.29 3.14 -11.41
CA PRO A 175 -5.91 2.86 -12.80
C PRO A 175 -4.44 3.12 -13.14
N GLU A 176 -3.85 4.18 -12.61
CA GLU A 176 -2.48 4.59 -12.85
C GLU A 176 -1.44 3.59 -12.33
N PHE A 177 -1.81 2.78 -11.35
CA PHE A 177 -0.95 1.76 -10.72
C PHE A 177 -1.28 0.34 -11.16
N MET A 178 -2.36 0.17 -11.94
CA MET A 178 -2.80 -1.15 -12.39
C MET A 178 -1.89 -1.73 -13.45
N ALA A 179 -1.61 -3.02 -13.33
CA ALA A 179 -0.93 -3.78 -14.37
C ALA A 179 -1.78 -3.90 -15.65
N PRO A 180 -1.16 -3.88 -16.85
CA PRO A 180 -1.88 -3.93 -18.13
C PRO A 180 -2.85 -5.10 -18.25
N GLU A 181 -2.46 -6.27 -17.78
CA GLU A 181 -3.29 -7.48 -17.82
C GLU A 181 -4.58 -7.40 -17.01
N ILE A 182 -4.71 -6.42 -16.09
CA ILE A 182 -5.98 -6.18 -15.36
C ILE A 182 -7.07 -5.71 -16.33
N PHE A 183 -6.69 -5.01 -17.39
CA PHE A 183 -7.62 -4.51 -18.41
C PHE A 183 -8.01 -5.57 -19.44
N GLU A 184 -7.39 -6.74 -19.38
CA GLU A 184 -7.69 -7.86 -20.28
C GLU A 184 -8.82 -8.74 -19.73
N LEU A 185 -9.61 -9.35 -20.63
CA LEU A 185 -10.78 -10.15 -20.24
C LEU A 185 -10.42 -11.55 -19.67
N ASN A 186 -9.16 -11.98 -19.82
CA ASN A 186 -8.73 -13.35 -19.50
C ASN A 186 -8.48 -13.58 -17.99
N GLY A 187 -8.52 -12.51 -17.19
CA GLY A 187 -8.16 -12.54 -15.78
C GLY A 187 -6.65 -12.47 -15.55
N TYR A 188 -6.25 -12.15 -14.32
CA TYR A 188 -4.87 -11.86 -13.94
C TYR A 188 -4.47 -12.57 -12.64
N LYS A 189 -3.16 -12.68 -12.38
CA LYS A 189 -2.57 -13.33 -11.22
C LYS A 189 -2.06 -12.30 -10.19
N ASN A 190 -1.52 -12.80 -9.08
CA ASN A 190 -0.93 -11.98 -8.00
C ASN A 190 0.31 -11.17 -8.43
N THR A 191 0.87 -11.46 -9.61
CA THR A 191 1.99 -10.69 -10.19
C THR A 191 1.59 -9.27 -10.60
N CYS A 192 0.30 -8.95 -10.61
CA CYS A 192 -0.18 -7.58 -10.79
C CYS A 192 0.31 -6.63 -9.67
N ASP A 193 0.45 -7.12 -8.43
CA ASP A 193 0.99 -6.33 -7.33
C ASP A 193 2.48 -5.96 -7.55
N LEU A 194 3.28 -6.82 -8.20
CA LEU A 194 4.66 -6.51 -8.58
C LEU A 194 4.74 -5.34 -9.56
N TYR A 195 3.81 -5.27 -10.51
CA TYR A 195 3.73 -4.11 -11.41
C TYR A 195 3.40 -2.83 -10.64
N SER A 196 2.42 -2.87 -9.74
CA SER A 196 2.04 -1.72 -8.88
C SER A 196 3.19 -1.27 -7.98
N ILE A 197 4.01 -2.22 -7.48
CA ILE A 197 5.27 -1.94 -6.77
C ILE A 197 6.24 -1.19 -7.70
N GLY A 198 6.41 -1.66 -8.94
CA GLY A 198 7.27 -1.01 -9.93
C GLY A 198 6.84 0.42 -10.22
N VAL A 199 5.54 0.65 -10.45
CA VAL A 199 4.99 2.01 -10.65
C VAL A 199 5.21 2.89 -9.42
N THR A 200 5.01 2.33 -8.22
CA THR A 200 5.26 3.05 -6.97
C THR A 200 6.74 3.45 -6.84
N ILE A 201 7.67 2.53 -7.06
CA ILE A 201 9.12 2.82 -7.03
C ILE A 201 9.50 3.87 -8.09
N TYR A 202 8.97 3.75 -9.30
CA TYR A 202 9.19 4.73 -10.38
C TYR A 202 8.79 6.14 -9.92
N LEU A 203 7.58 6.27 -9.39
CA LEU A 203 7.06 7.54 -8.90
C LEU A 203 7.91 8.12 -7.76
N LEU A 204 8.37 7.28 -6.83
CA LEU A 204 9.21 7.72 -5.72
C LEU A 204 10.58 8.22 -6.19
N TYR A 205 11.16 7.59 -7.22
CA TYR A 205 12.48 7.92 -7.72
C TYR A 205 12.46 9.13 -8.69
N PHE A 206 11.56 9.12 -9.67
CA PHE A 206 11.51 10.16 -10.69
C PHE A 206 10.61 11.36 -10.31
N GLY A 207 9.80 11.24 -9.25
CA GLY A 207 8.88 12.28 -8.79
C GLY A 207 7.53 12.30 -9.51
N ILE A 208 6.59 13.09 -8.98
CA ILE A 208 5.19 13.14 -9.44
C ILE A 208 5.08 13.68 -10.87
N HIS A 209 5.87 14.67 -11.25
CA HIS A 209 5.82 15.30 -12.57
C HIS A 209 6.23 14.37 -13.72
N SER A 210 7.02 13.33 -13.43
CA SER A 210 7.42 12.35 -14.44
C SER A 210 6.27 11.42 -14.85
N PHE A 211 5.22 11.35 -14.02
CA PHE A 211 4.08 10.46 -14.21
C PHE A 211 3.00 11.02 -15.15
N GLU A 212 2.86 12.35 -15.20
CA GLU A 212 1.76 13.01 -15.93
C GLU A 212 1.90 12.97 -17.46
N ASN A 213 3.09 12.69 -18.00
CA ASN A 213 3.40 12.89 -19.43
C ASN A 213 3.99 11.68 -20.15
N GLN A 214 4.09 10.50 -19.54
CA GLN A 214 4.79 9.37 -20.17
C GLN A 214 4.00 8.06 -20.06
N ASN A 215 4.01 7.31 -21.18
CA ASN A 215 3.68 5.89 -21.15
C ASN A 215 4.86 5.16 -20.48
N ILE A 216 4.78 4.97 -19.16
CA ILE A 216 5.83 4.36 -18.32
C ILE A 216 6.30 3.01 -18.89
N GLN A 217 5.43 2.32 -19.63
CA GLN A 217 5.71 1.00 -20.20
C GLN A 217 6.72 1.06 -21.35
N GLU A 218 6.78 2.16 -22.08
CA GLU A 218 7.59 2.28 -23.30
C GLU A 218 8.95 2.94 -23.09
N ASN A 219 9.07 3.80 -22.06
CA ASN A 219 10.28 4.59 -21.84
C ASN A 219 10.60 4.77 -20.36
N ILE A 220 11.20 3.76 -19.73
CA ILE A 220 11.81 3.94 -18.42
C ILE A 220 13.19 4.60 -18.63
N PRO A 221 13.42 5.84 -18.13
CA PRO A 221 14.74 6.45 -18.21
C PRO A 221 15.77 5.61 -17.46
N GLU A 222 17.01 5.56 -17.96
CA GLU A 222 18.09 4.84 -17.32
C GLU A 222 18.46 5.48 -15.97
N ILE A 223 18.59 4.66 -14.92
CA ILE A 223 19.08 5.09 -13.60
C ILE A 223 20.59 4.83 -13.53
N VAL A 224 21.37 5.84 -13.85
CA VAL A 224 22.84 5.72 -13.97
C VAL A 224 23.51 5.51 -12.61
N GLU A 225 23.03 6.16 -11.55
CA GLU A 225 23.60 6.13 -10.21
C GLU A 225 23.31 4.82 -9.44
N ASP A 226 22.28 4.08 -9.81
CA ASP A 226 21.95 2.80 -9.20
C ASP A 226 21.48 1.76 -10.21
N LYS A 227 22.42 0.96 -10.71
CA LYS A 227 22.13 -0.10 -11.70
C LYS A 227 21.23 -1.21 -11.17
N ASP A 228 21.25 -1.49 -9.85
CA ASP A 228 20.37 -2.51 -9.27
C ASP A 228 18.93 -2.00 -9.20
N LEU A 229 18.72 -0.70 -8.92
CA LEU A 229 17.40 -0.09 -8.98
C LEU A 229 16.87 -0.04 -10.42
N ASP A 230 17.73 0.32 -11.39
CA ASP A 230 17.41 0.34 -12.82
C ASP A 230 16.95 -1.04 -13.31
N ASP A 231 17.72 -2.09 -12.99
CA ASP A 231 17.39 -3.47 -13.35
C ASP A 231 16.08 -3.94 -12.70
N LEU A 232 15.89 -3.63 -11.41
CA LEU A 232 14.66 -3.97 -10.68
C LEU A 232 13.43 -3.33 -11.34
N LEU A 233 13.49 -2.03 -11.65
CA LEU A 233 12.38 -1.31 -12.29
C LEU A 233 12.02 -1.90 -13.65
N LYS A 234 13.02 -2.16 -14.50
CA LYS A 234 12.83 -2.76 -15.83
C LYS A 234 12.17 -4.15 -15.76
N LYS A 235 12.46 -4.92 -14.71
CA LYS A 235 11.87 -6.25 -14.49
C LYS A 235 10.46 -6.18 -13.91
N LEU A 236 10.17 -5.21 -13.02
CA LEU A 236 8.85 -5.02 -12.43
C LEU A 236 7.82 -4.47 -13.44
N LEU A 237 8.24 -3.55 -14.32
CA LEU A 237 7.36 -2.84 -15.24
C LEU A 237 7.17 -3.55 -16.60
N LYS A 238 7.54 -4.82 -16.72
CA LYS A 238 7.20 -5.62 -17.89
C LYS A 238 5.68 -5.69 -18.07
N SER A 239 5.20 -5.30 -19.26
CA SER A 239 3.78 -5.34 -19.60
C SER A 239 3.24 -6.76 -19.63
N ASN A 240 4.02 -7.69 -20.22
CA ASN A 240 3.71 -9.10 -20.21
C ASN A 240 3.96 -9.70 -18.82
N PRO A 241 2.92 -10.18 -18.09
CA PRO A 241 3.09 -10.75 -16.76
C PRO A 241 3.97 -12.01 -16.71
N ASP A 242 4.12 -12.73 -17.80
CA ASP A 242 4.97 -13.94 -17.88
C ASP A 242 6.47 -13.57 -18.06
N GLU A 243 6.79 -12.35 -18.51
CA GLU A 243 8.15 -11.82 -18.58
C GLU A 243 8.52 -11.00 -17.33
N ARG A 244 7.53 -10.64 -16.52
CA ARG A 244 7.72 -9.88 -15.29
C ARG A 244 8.44 -10.74 -14.26
N ILE A 245 9.30 -10.09 -13.44
CA ILE A 245 9.99 -10.74 -12.34
C ILE A 245 9.03 -11.56 -11.47
N SER A 246 9.48 -12.73 -11.02
CA SER A 246 8.72 -13.52 -10.04
C SER A 246 8.80 -12.92 -8.65
N TRP A 247 7.86 -13.26 -7.76
CA TRP A 247 7.94 -12.86 -6.35
C TRP A 247 9.20 -13.36 -5.66
N GLN A 248 9.67 -14.56 -6.00
CA GLN A 248 10.91 -15.11 -5.43
C GLN A 248 12.12 -14.28 -5.86
N ASP A 249 12.27 -14.04 -7.17
CA ASP A 249 13.38 -13.25 -7.71
C ASP A 249 13.34 -11.79 -7.23
N TYR A 250 12.14 -11.23 -7.04
CA TYR A 250 11.96 -9.90 -6.45
C TYR A 250 12.52 -9.82 -5.03
N PHE A 251 12.18 -10.75 -4.15
CA PHE A 251 12.70 -10.73 -2.76
C PHE A 251 14.21 -10.99 -2.68
N GLU A 252 14.77 -11.71 -3.65
CA GLU A 252 16.19 -12.04 -3.73
C GLU A 252 17.01 -11.01 -4.53
N HIS A 253 16.34 -9.98 -5.09
CA HIS A 253 16.97 -9.04 -5.99
C HIS A 253 18.16 -8.29 -5.33
N PRO A 254 19.29 -8.07 -6.05
CA PRO A 254 20.50 -7.39 -5.53
C PRO A 254 20.20 -6.02 -4.92
N PHE A 255 19.26 -5.26 -5.46
CA PHE A 255 18.84 -3.99 -4.90
C PHE A 255 18.52 -4.05 -3.41
N PHE A 256 17.86 -5.12 -2.92
CA PHE A 256 17.51 -5.27 -1.51
C PHE A 256 18.70 -5.75 -0.63
N LYS A 257 19.83 -6.14 -1.22
CA LYS A 257 21.03 -6.56 -0.49
C LYS A 257 22.06 -5.45 -0.35
N LYS A 258 21.97 -4.40 -1.18
CA LYS A 258 22.98 -3.37 -1.37
C LYS A 258 23.18 -2.44 -0.16
N TYR A 259 22.11 -2.04 0.50
CA TYR A 259 22.11 -1.08 1.61
C TYR A 259 21.94 -1.83 2.94
N GLN A 260 22.86 -2.75 3.26
CA GLN A 260 22.92 -3.36 4.59
C GLN A 260 23.70 -2.41 5.51
N ASN A 261 23.02 -1.95 6.58
CA ASN A 261 23.70 -1.30 7.71
C ASN A 261 24.21 -2.36 8.68
#